data_c4a9e6f4e88d8f11634ff0af8bae17ca
#
_entry.id   c4a9e6f4e88d8f11634ff0af8bae17ca
#
_cell.length_a   1.000
_cell.length_b   1.000
_cell.length_c   1.000
_cell.angle_alpha   90.00
_cell.angle_beta   90.00
_cell.angle_gamma   90.00
#
_symmetry.space_group_name_H-M   'P 1'
#
loop_
_entity.id
_entity.type
_entity.pdbx_description
1 polymer ?
#
loop_
_entity_poly.entity_id
_entity_poly.type
_entity_poly.pdbx_seq_one_letter_code
_entity_poly.pdbx_strand_id
1 'polypeptide(L)'
;EAAITDKTKALVLNNPSNPTGMIYSKEELEALAEVCLRHDIYIIADEIYYRLCYDGRKFTSVAALGEEVKKHTIIINGVSKSYSMTGWRCGFAACGDKRIAKVMTNCLSHALGNIGAMNQAAMAEAMRGPQDSVEEMRKVFEERRNYLVERMNQIDGVSCLKPDGAFYVMMNLEKLIGRTLGGRVIHNADDFAMAFLEKGLVAVVSCCAFDAPNFVRWTYATSLETIKEGLDRLEKFLKEG
;
A
#
# COMPACT_ATOMS: atom_id res chain seq x y z
N GLU A 1 -8.61 15.01 -14.95
CA GLU A 1 -8.61 16.45 -15.26
C GLU A 1 -9.74 17.20 -14.53
N ALA A 2 -10.94 16.67 -14.44
CA ALA A 2 -12.10 17.38 -13.84
C ALA A 2 -11.90 17.85 -12.40
N ALA A 3 -10.97 17.24 -11.65
CA ALA A 3 -10.64 17.62 -10.28
C ALA A 3 -9.55 18.71 -10.17
N ILE A 4 -8.92 19.09 -11.29
CA ILE A 4 -7.82 20.08 -11.30
C ILE A 4 -8.40 21.49 -11.18
N THR A 5 -7.81 22.29 -10.28
CA THR A 5 -8.11 23.71 -10.09
C THR A 5 -6.81 24.51 -10.02
N ASP A 6 -6.89 25.85 -10.01
CA ASP A 6 -5.72 26.75 -9.84
C ASP A 6 -4.97 26.51 -8.52
N LYS A 7 -5.59 25.83 -7.55
CA LYS A 7 -4.97 25.45 -6.26
C LYS A 7 -4.26 24.11 -6.32
N THR A 8 -4.48 23.29 -7.36
CA THR A 8 -3.85 21.97 -7.50
C THR A 8 -2.35 22.14 -7.78
N LYS A 9 -1.50 21.58 -6.92
CA LYS A 9 -0.04 21.68 -7.03
C LYS A 9 0.66 20.36 -7.25
N ALA A 10 0.07 19.26 -6.76
CA ALA A 10 0.65 17.94 -6.89
C ALA A 10 -0.43 16.86 -6.95
N LEU A 11 -0.12 15.77 -7.65
CA LEU A 11 -0.78 14.48 -7.58
C LEU A 11 0.03 13.60 -6.63
N VAL A 12 -0.61 13.04 -5.60
CA VAL A 12 -0.01 11.98 -4.77
C VAL A 12 -0.38 10.63 -5.39
N LEU A 13 0.63 9.88 -5.82
CA LEU A 13 0.49 8.60 -6.50
C LEU A 13 1.17 7.50 -5.66
N ASN A 14 0.38 6.59 -5.05
CA ASN A 14 0.92 5.45 -4.34
C ASN A 14 0.83 4.19 -5.22
N ASN A 15 1.98 3.68 -5.68
CA ASN A 15 2.08 2.57 -6.62
C ASN A 15 3.26 1.64 -6.27
N PRO A 16 3.05 0.34 -5.99
CA PRO A 16 1.78 -0.34 -5.70
C PRO A 16 1.03 0.27 -4.52
N SER A 17 -0.29 0.25 -4.56
CA SER A 17 -1.15 1.04 -3.69
C SER A 17 -1.41 0.39 -2.32
N ASN A 18 -1.44 1.18 -1.28
CA ASN A 18 -2.07 0.91 0.01
C ASN A 18 -3.34 1.79 0.08
N PRO A 19 -4.56 1.24 0.21
CA PRO A 19 -4.88 -0.10 0.74
C PRO A 19 -5.17 -1.18 -0.31
N THR A 20 -5.28 -0.85 -1.60
CA THR A 20 -5.88 -1.71 -2.62
C THR A 20 -4.99 -2.84 -3.11
N GLY A 21 -3.67 -2.68 -3.04
CA GLY A 21 -2.70 -3.58 -3.66
C GLY A 21 -2.68 -3.53 -5.20
N MET A 22 -3.37 -2.55 -5.81
CA MET A 22 -3.37 -2.38 -7.25
C MET A 22 -2.07 -1.78 -7.76
N ILE A 23 -1.72 -2.10 -9.00
CA ILE A 23 -0.56 -1.54 -9.71
C ILE A 23 -1.06 -0.88 -10.99
N TYR A 24 -0.69 0.37 -11.19
CA TYR A 24 -0.93 1.06 -12.46
C TYR A 24 -0.05 0.46 -13.58
N SER A 25 -0.63 0.24 -14.74
CA SER A 25 0.10 -0.11 -15.94
C SER A 25 0.99 1.05 -16.41
N LYS A 26 1.92 0.76 -17.31
CA LYS A 26 2.77 1.80 -17.90
C LYS A 26 1.94 2.83 -18.65
N GLU A 27 0.96 2.38 -19.41
CA GLU A 27 0.06 3.21 -20.21
C GLU A 27 -0.80 4.13 -19.32
N GLU A 28 -1.31 3.62 -18.20
CA GLU A 28 -2.03 4.44 -17.22
C GLU A 28 -1.14 5.49 -16.57
N LEU A 29 0.10 5.13 -16.23
CA LEU A 29 1.08 6.08 -15.70
C LEU A 29 1.47 7.14 -16.71
N GLU A 30 1.63 6.78 -17.99
CA GLU A 30 1.89 7.73 -19.10
C GLU A 30 0.73 8.72 -19.25
N ALA A 31 -0.52 8.24 -19.21
CA ALA A 31 -1.70 9.11 -19.31
C ALA A 31 -1.80 10.09 -18.11
N LEU A 32 -1.54 9.60 -16.88
CA LEU A 32 -1.52 10.46 -15.70
C LEU A 32 -0.40 11.51 -15.76
N ALA A 33 0.80 11.10 -16.19
CA ALA A 33 1.95 11.99 -16.32
C ALA A 33 1.72 13.08 -17.38
N GLU A 34 1.10 12.73 -18.50
CA GLU A 34 0.74 13.70 -19.55
C GLU A 34 -0.20 14.79 -19.01
N VAL A 35 -1.22 14.40 -18.25
CA VAL A 35 -2.14 15.36 -17.61
C VAL A 35 -1.37 16.25 -16.64
N CYS A 36 -0.51 15.68 -15.80
CA CYS A 36 0.28 16.46 -14.84
C CYS A 36 1.20 17.48 -15.54
N LEU A 37 1.88 17.06 -16.61
CA LEU A 37 2.76 17.97 -17.39
C LEU A 37 1.99 19.10 -18.06
N ARG A 38 0.82 18.82 -18.66
CA ARG A 38 -0.01 19.87 -19.31
C ARG A 38 -0.47 20.95 -18.34
N HIS A 39 -0.67 20.59 -17.07
CA HIS A 39 -1.15 21.52 -16.03
C HIS A 39 -0.06 22.00 -15.06
N ASP A 40 1.21 21.71 -15.34
CA ASP A 40 2.37 22.05 -14.48
C ASP A 40 2.18 21.57 -13.03
N ILE A 41 1.71 20.33 -12.88
CA ILE A 41 1.44 19.67 -11.59
C ILE A 41 2.57 18.69 -11.31
N TYR A 42 3.13 18.74 -10.09
CA TYR A 42 4.12 17.77 -9.63
C TYR A 42 3.48 16.41 -9.30
N ILE A 43 4.27 15.35 -9.45
CA ILE A 43 3.88 13.99 -9.03
C ILE A 43 4.70 13.61 -7.80
N ILE A 44 4.04 13.37 -6.66
CA ILE A 44 4.65 12.79 -5.48
C ILE A 44 4.37 11.29 -5.53
N ALA A 45 5.36 10.52 -5.98
CA ALA A 45 5.25 9.09 -6.20
C ALA A 45 5.74 8.30 -4.97
N ASP A 46 4.81 7.76 -4.18
CA ASP A 46 5.12 6.81 -3.12
C ASP A 46 5.26 5.41 -3.73
N GLU A 47 6.51 4.96 -3.87
CA GLU A 47 6.89 3.69 -4.51
C GLU A 47 7.40 2.68 -3.48
N ILE A 48 7.03 2.80 -2.20
CA ILE A 48 7.59 2.01 -1.11
C ILE A 48 7.38 0.49 -1.27
N TYR A 49 6.40 0.06 -2.07
CA TYR A 49 6.09 -1.35 -2.34
C TYR A 49 6.64 -1.88 -3.68
N TYR A 50 7.51 -1.15 -4.37
CA TYR A 50 7.95 -1.41 -5.74
C TYR A 50 8.52 -2.83 -6.01
N ARG A 51 9.07 -3.50 -4.99
CA ARG A 51 9.58 -4.88 -5.08
C ARG A 51 8.50 -5.94 -4.87
N LEU A 52 7.35 -5.54 -4.34
CA LEU A 52 6.26 -6.46 -4.01
C LEU A 52 5.21 -6.43 -5.11
N CYS A 53 5.55 -7.01 -6.26
CA CYS A 53 4.69 -7.20 -7.41
C CYS A 53 4.57 -8.70 -7.69
N TYR A 54 3.40 -9.16 -8.09
CA TYR A 54 3.04 -10.57 -8.19
C TYR A 54 2.62 -10.95 -9.60
N ASP A 55 2.43 -12.25 -9.84
CA ASP A 55 1.98 -12.81 -11.13
C ASP A 55 2.88 -12.39 -12.31
N GLY A 56 4.20 -12.22 -12.06
CA GLY A 56 5.16 -11.79 -13.07
C GLY A 56 5.05 -10.33 -13.51
N ARG A 57 4.20 -9.53 -12.85
CA ARG A 57 4.07 -8.10 -13.14
C ARG A 57 5.38 -7.36 -12.84
N LYS A 58 5.74 -6.44 -13.74
CA LYS A 58 6.90 -5.58 -13.56
C LYS A 58 6.45 -4.20 -13.08
N PHE A 59 7.11 -3.72 -12.04
CA PHE A 59 6.93 -2.36 -11.59
C PHE A 59 7.52 -1.35 -12.60
N THR A 60 6.79 -0.28 -12.85
CA THR A 60 7.28 0.87 -13.61
C THR A 60 7.23 2.09 -12.70
N SER A 61 8.40 2.73 -12.48
CA SER A 61 8.43 4.03 -11.81
C SER A 61 7.94 5.12 -12.76
N VAL A 62 7.08 6.01 -12.28
CA VAL A 62 6.61 7.13 -13.08
C VAL A 62 7.75 8.04 -13.52
N ALA A 63 8.79 8.20 -12.71
CA ALA A 63 9.98 8.98 -13.07
C ALA A 63 10.82 8.36 -14.21
N ALA A 64 10.56 7.11 -14.58
CA ALA A 64 11.24 6.44 -15.70
C ALA A 64 10.55 6.67 -17.06
N LEU A 65 9.41 7.35 -17.11
CA LEU A 65 8.63 7.57 -18.33
C LEU A 65 9.21 8.64 -19.26
N GLY A 66 10.17 9.43 -18.80
CA GLY A 66 10.86 10.43 -19.62
C GLY A 66 11.47 11.55 -18.78
N GLU A 67 12.38 12.34 -19.38
CA GLU A 67 13.14 13.36 -18.65
C GLU A 67 12.25 14.50 -18.11
N GLU A 68 11.21 14.89 -18.83
CA GLU A 68 10.28 15.93 -18.36
C GLU A 68 9.42 15.42 -17.20
N VAL A 69 8.91 14.17 -17.30
CA VAL A 69 8.18 13.53 -16.20
C VAL A 69 9.06 13.42 -14.94
N LYS A 70 10.31 13.01 -15.12
CA LYS A 70 11.30 12.88 -14.04
C LYS A 70 11.56 14.21 -13.32
N LYS A 71 11.61 15.35 -14.05
CA LYS A 71 11.77 16.67 -13.45
C LYS A 71 10.56 17.08 -12.60
N HIS A 72 9.36 16.65 -12.99
CA HIS A 72 8.10 16.92 -12.28
C HIS A 72 7.78 15.85 -11.20
N THR A 73 8.66 14.83 -11.03
CA THR A 73 8.41 13.74 -10.08
C THR A 73 9.30 13.86 -8.86
N ILE A 74 8.68 13.67 -7.69
CA ILE A 74 9.34 13.44 -6.40
C ILE A 74 9.03 12.01 -6.00
N ILE A 75 10.02 11.11 -6.07
CA ILE A 75 9.90 9.74 -5.61
C ILE A 75 10.07 9.71 -4.10
N ILE A 76 9.18 9.03 -3.39
CA ILE A 76 9.30 8.66 -1.98
C ILE A 76 9.47 7.15 -1.93
N ASN A 77 10.55 6.68 -1.31
CA ASN A 77 10.83 5.25 -1.19
C ASN A 77 11.68 4.97 0.06
N GLY A 78 11.99 3.71 0.33
CA GLY A 78 12.78 3.30 1.48
C GLY A 78 12.90 1.79 1.61
N VAL A 79 13.48 1.37 2.72
CA VAL A 79 13.76 -0.05 3.00
C VAL A 79 12.70 -0.73 3.86
N SER A 80 11.73 0.03 4.38
CA SER A 80 10.77 -0.46 5.36
C SER A 80 9.95 -1.66 4.89
N LYS A 81 9.54 -1.68 3.61
CA LYS A 81 8.61 -2.71 3.07
C LYS A 81 9.35 -3.76 2.27
N SER A 82 10.05 -3.34 1.24
CA SER A 82 10.78 -4.24 0.34
C SER A 82 11.90 -5.05 1.00
N TYR A 83 12.41 -4.57 2.14
CA TYR A 83 13.51 -5.23 2.87
C TYR A 83 13.12 -5.62 4.30
N SER A 84 11.84 -5.56 4.67
CA SER A 84 11.34 -5.84 6.04
C SER A 84 12.07 -5.06 7.15
N MET A 85 12.50 -3.83 6.85
CA MET A 85 13.30 -2.99 7.73
C MET A 85 12.48 -1.84 8.34
N THR A 86 11.26 -2.12 8.80
CA THR A 86 10.36 -1.08 9.34
C THR A 86 10.92 -0.35 10.55
N GLY A 87 11.59 -1.06 11.45
CA GLY A 87 12.17 -0.52 12.67
C GLY A 87 13.41 0.37 12.44
N TRP A 88 14.07 0.25 11.30
CA TRP A 88 15.27 1.03 10.94
C TRP A 88 14.97 2.50 10.62
N ARG A 89 13.73 2.84 10.35
CA ARG A 89 13.25 4.20 10.04
C ARG A 89 14.06 4.89 8.95
N CYS A 90 14.35 4.17 7.86
CA CYS A 90 15.12 4.66 6.72
C CYS A 90 14.26 4.77 5.45
N GLY A 91 14.20 5.96 4.89
CA GLY A 91 13.62 6.27 3.61
C GLY A 91 14.39 7.38 2.91
N PHE A 92 14.06 7.64 1.69
CA PHE A 92 14.64 8.70 0.88
C PHE A 92 13.60 9.32 -0.04
N ALA A 93 13.86 10.56 -0.43
CA ALA A 93 13.19 11.21 -1.54
C ALA A 93 14.19 11.45 -2.65
N ALA A 94 13.77 11.27 -3.90
CA ALA A 94 14.57 11.56 -5.09
C ALA A 94 13.75 12.44 -6.06
N CYS A 95 14.39 13.47 -6.61
CA CYS A 95 13.74 14.39 -7.53
C CYS A 95 14.69 14.76 -8.68
N GLY A 96 14.17 14.83 -9.90
CA GLY A 96 14.92 15.27 -11.08
C GLY A 96 15.24 16.78 -11.07
N ASP A 97 14.44 17.61 -10.42
CA ASP A 97 14.71 19.04 -10.24
C ASP A 97 15.63 19.28 -9.03
N LYS A 98 16.86 19.74 -9.32
CA LYS A 98 17.88 20.04 -8.28
C LYS A 98 17.44 21.13 -7.31
N ARG A 99 16.57 22.07 -7.70
CA ARG A 99 16.07 23.16 -6.84
C ARG A 99 15.16 22.56 -5.77
N ILE A 100 14.24 21.68 -6.16
CA ILE A 100 13.35 20.97 -5.23
C ILE A 100 14.17 20.09 -4.29
N ALA A 101 15.12 19.30 -4.81
CA ALA A 101 16.00 18.47 -3.99
C ALA A 101 16.76 19.30 -2.94
N LYS A 102 17.24 20.50 -3.31
CA LYS A 102 17.90 21.43 -2.39
C LYS A 102 16.97 21.93 -1.29
N VAL A 103 15.74 22.33 -1.65
CA VAL A 103 14.73 22.78 -0.67
C VAL A 103 14.38 21.66 0.30
N MET A 104 14.11 20.44 -0.20
CA MET A 104 13.85 19.27 0.66
C MET A 104 14.99 19.00 1.64
N THR A 105 16.24 19.05 1.16
CA THR A 105 17.42 18.88 2.01
C THR A 105 17.48 19.94 3.11
N ASN A 106 17.25 21.19 2.78
CA ASN A 106 17.25 22.28 3.76
C ASN A 106 16.15 22.08 4.81
N CYS A 107 14.90 21.76 4.37
CA CYS A 107 13.80 21.49 5.30
C CYS A 107 14.14 20.33 6.26
N LEU A 108 14.65 19.22 5.74
CA LEU A 108 15.01 18.06 6.55
C LEU A 108 16.12 18.34 7.53
N SER A 109 17.13 19.16 7.16
CA SER A 109 18.24 19.52 8.04
C SER A 109 17.79 20.28 9.28
N HIS A 110 16.69 21.05 9.19
CA HIS A 110 16.14 21.79 10.32
C HIS A 110 15.03 21.02 11.06
N ALA A 111 14.32 20.10 10.40
CA ALA A 111 13.21 19.37 11.00
C ALA A 111 13.65 18.10 11.73
N LEU A 112 14.55 17.30 11.14
CA LEU A 112 14.92 15.97 11.62
C LEU A 112 16.43 15.77 11.78
N GLY A 113 17.26 16.63 11.19
CA GLY A 113 18.70 16.41 11.07
C GLY A 113 19.01 15.25 10.12
N ASN A 114 19.80 14.28 10.58
CA ASN A 114 20.21 13.12 9.78
C ASN A 114 19.68 11.80 10.36
N ILE A 115 19.44 10.84 9.47
CA ILE A 115 19.29 9.43 9.86
C ILE A 115 20.63 8.96 10.44
N GLY A 116 20.60 8.15 11.49
CA GLY A 116 21.80 7.59 12.11
C GLY A 116 22.73 6.91 11.08
N ALA A 117 24.03 7.13 11.17
CA ALA A 117 25.01 6.65 10.18
C ALA A 117 24.97 5.12 9.99
N MET A 118 24.76 4.36 11.06
CA MET A 118 24.60 2.90 10.99
C MET A 118 23.38 2.51 10.16
N ASN A 119 22.26 3.22 10.32
CA ASN A 119 21.03 2.97 9.57
C ASN A 119 21.20 3.31 8.09
N GLN A 120 21.93 4.38 7.77
CA GLN A 120 22.27 4.72 6.38
C GLN A 120 23.16 3.64 5.74
N ALA A 121 24.18 3.15 6.45
CA ALA A 121 25.03 2.06 5.96
C ALA A 121 24.23 0.77 5.74
N ALA A 122 23.33 0.41 6.67
CA ALA A 122 22.44 -0.75 6.51
C ALA A 122 21.48 -0.60 5.33
N MET A 123 20.90 0.59 5.11
CA MET A 123 20.07 0.86 3.94
C MET A 123 20.88 0.75 2.64
N ALA A 124 22.10 1.29 2.60
CA ALA A 124 22.96 1.21 1.43
C ALA A 124 23.30 -0.25 1.09
N GLU A 125 23.60 -1.07 2.09
CA GLU A 125 23.88 -2.50 1.91
C GLU A 125 22.62 -3.25 1.45
N ALA A 126 21.47 -3.02 2.06
CA ALA A 126 20.19 -3.63 1.64
C ALA A 126 19.89 -3.36 0.16
N MET A 127 20.17 -2.14 -0.32
CA MET A 127 19.88 -1.75 -1.70
C MET A 127 20.93 -2.21 -2.72
N ARG A 128 22.20 -2.38 -2.31
CA ARG A 128 23.32 -2.74 -3.19
C ARG A 128 23.69 -4.21 -3.13
N GLY A 129 23.45 -4.85 -2.00
CA GLY A 129 23.74 -6.26 -1.75
C GLY A 129 22.88 -7.22 -2.58
N PRO A 130 23.05 -8.54 -2.39
CA PRO A 130 22.23 -9.54 -3.03
C PRO A 130 20.74 -9.33 -2.75
N GLN A 131 19.89 -9.57 -3.77
CA GLN A 131 18.45 -9.35 -3.68
C GLN A 131 17.65 -10.65 -3.53
N ASP A 132 18.33 -11.79 -3.36
CA ASP A 132 17.70 -13.11 -3.29
C ASP A 132 16.67 -13.20 -2.14
N SER A 133 17.02 -12.66 -0.96
CA SER A 133 16.11 -12.64 0.19
C SER A 133 14.84 -11.80 -0.05
N VAL A 134 14.92 -10.75 -0.87
CA VAL A 134 13.76 -9.93 -1.25
C VAL A 134 12.84 -10.74 -2.17
N GLU A 135 13.43 -11.48 -3.13
CA GLU A 135 12.67 -12.31 -4.05
C GLU A 135 12.04 -13.53 -3.34
N GLU A 136 12.74 -14.15 -2.40
CA GLU A 136 12.21 -15.22 -1.55
C GLU A 136 11.01 -14.70 -0.74
N MET A 137 11.14 -13.54 -0.10
CA MET A 137 10.06 -12.91 0.65
C MET A 137 8.86 -12.58 -0.27
N ARG A 138 9.11 -12.05 -1.47
CA ARG A 138 8.07 -11.75 -2.45
C ARG A 138 7.27 -13.01 -2.82
N LYS A 139 7.94 -14.13 -3.07
CA LYS A 139 7.29 -15.43 -3.37
C LYS A 139 6.40 -15.89 -2.23
N VAL A 140 6.90 -15.81 -0.99
CA VAL A 140 6.12 -16.16 0.21
C VAL A 140 4.89 -15.26 0.34
N PHE A 141 5.00 -13.97 0.08
CA PHE A 141 3.83 -13.07 0.08
C PHE A 141 2.84 -13.40 -1.04
N GLU A 142 3.32 -13.77 -2.21
CA GLU A 142 2.46 -14.20 -3.32
C GLU A 142 1.65 -15.46 -2.98
N GLU A 143 2.26 -16.45 -2.35
CA GLU A 143 1.60 -17.66 -1.85
C GLU A 143 0.53 -17.33 -0.79
N ARG A 144 0.88 -16.49 0.18
CA ARG A 144 -0.05 -16.06 1.25
C ARG A 144 -1.22 -15.26 0.68
N ARG A 145 -0.97 -14.35 -0.27
CA ARG A 145 -2.01 -13.61 -0.99
C ARG A 145 -2.97 -14.56 -1.70
N ASN A 146 -2.44 -15.50 -2.46
CA ASN A 146 -3.26 -16.44 -3.22
C ASN A 146 -4.17 -17.25 -2.30
N TYR A 147 -3.63 -17.80 -1.22
CA TYR A 147 -4.41 -18.52 -0.22
C TYR A 147 -5.49 -17.64 0.43
N LEU A 148 -5.12 -16.42 0.88
CA LEU A 148 -6.05 -15.51 1.54
C LEU A 148 -7.21 -15.13 0.62
N VAL A 149 -6.92 -14.77 -0.63
CA VAL A 149 -7.94 -14.37 -1.62
C VAL A 149 -8.88 -15.53 -1.95
N GLU A 150 -8.34 -16.72 -2.21
CA GLU A 150 -9.13 -17.91 -2.52
C GLU A 150 -10.07 -18.26 -1.35
N ARG A 151 -9.52 -18.35 -0.14
CA ARG A 151 -10.29 -18.73 1.06
C ARG A 151 -11.32 -17.65 1.45
N MET A 152 -10.97 -16.38 1.34
CA MET A 152 -11.89 -15.27 1.65
C MET A 152 -13.11 -15.28 0.71
N ASN A 153 -12.91 -15.52 -0.57
CA ASN A 153 -14.00 -15.57 -1.56
C ASN A 153 -14.89 -16.83 -1.45
N GLN A 154 -14.53 -17.80 -0.61
CA GLN A 154 -15.37 -18.95 -0.26
C GLN A 154 -16.25 -18.70 0.97
N ILE A 155 -16.06 -17.58 1.68
CA ILE A 155 -16.84 -17.22 2.87
C ILE A 155 -18.05 -16.40 2.46
N ASP A 156 -19.25 -16.87 2.78
CA ASP A 156 -20.48 -16.15 2.49
C ASP A 156 -20.55 -14.79 3.19
N GLY A 157 -21.01 -13.80 2.44
CA GLY A 157 -21.21 -12.43 2.94
C GLY A 157 -20.04 -11.50 2.72
N VAL A 158 -18.87 -11.99 2.32
CA VAL A 158 -17.68 -11.18 2.01
C VAL A 158 -17.11 -11.52 0.65
N SER A 159 -16.29 -10.64 0.10
CA SER A 159 -15.52 -10.87 -1.13
C SER A 159 -14.30 -9.98 -1.18
N CYS A 160 -13.33 -10.30 -2.03
CA CYS A 160 -12.20 -9.43 -2.30
C CYS A 160 -11.70 -9.59 -3.73
N LEU A 161 -11.06 -8.55 -4.26
CA LEU A 161 -10.28 -8.62 -5.50
C LEU A 161 -8.88 -9.14 -5.17
N LYS A 162 -8.26 -9.81 -6.16
CA LYS A 162 -6.87 -10.26 -6.06
C LYS A 162 -5.95 -9.06 -6.29
N PRO A 163 -5.14 -8.64 -5.29
CA PRO A 163 -4.22 -7.54 -5.46
C PRO A 163 -3.02 -7.93 -6.32
N ASP A 164 -2.49 -6.95 -7.07
CA ASP A 164 -1.33 -7.12 -7.95
C ASP A 164 0.00 -6.93 -7.22
N GLY A 165 -0.01 -6.23 -6.07
CA GLY A 165 1.20 -5.89 -5.31
C GLY A 165 0.92 -5.52 -3.86
N ALA A 166 1.93 -4.92 -3.20
CA ALA A 166 1.96 -4.63 -1.77
C ALA A 166 1.76 -5.90 -0.91
N PHE A 167 1.10 -5.83 0.23
CA PHE A 167 0.74 -6.99 1.06
C PHE A 167 -0.62 -6.80 1.76
N TYR A 168 -1.58 -6.20 1.04
CA TYR A 168 -2.91 -5.92 1.53
C TYR A 168 -3.99 -6.50 0.63
N VAL A 169 -5.12 -6.85 1.24
CA VAL A 169 -6.38 -7.20 0.58
C VAL A 169 -7.49 -6.35 1.16
N MET A 170 -8.33 -5.78 0.31
CA MET A 170 -9.56 -5.10 0.72
C MET A 170 -10.73 -6.07 0.67
N MET A 171 -11.28 -6.39 1.83
CA MET A 171 -12.48 -7.21 1.97
C MET A 171 -13.71 -6.34 1.89
N ASN A 172 -14.61 -6.65 0.96
CA ASN A 172 -15.90 -5.99 0.78
C ASN A 172 -16.90 -6.49 1.83
N LEU A 173 -17.59 -5.54 2.49
CA LEU A 173 -18.57 -5.75 3.54
C LEU A 173 -20.01 -5.43 3.10
N GLU A 174 -20.24 -5.09 1.84
CA GLU A 174 -21.53 -4.55 1.38
C GLU A 174 -22.72 -5.44 1.76
N LYS A 175 -22.57 -6.77 1.70
CA LYS A 175 -23.59 -7.73 2.10
C LYS A 175 -23.81 -7.84 3.62
N LEU A 176 -22.92 -7.27 4.41
CA LEU A 176 -22.98 -7.29 5.87
C LEU A 176 -23.58 -5.99 6.44
N ILE A 177 -23.69 -4.94 5.64
CA ILE A 177 -24.27 -3.67 6.06
C ILE A 177 -25.73 -3.89 6.46
N GLY A 178 -26.10 -3.37 7.64
CA GLY A 178 -27.42 -3.55 8.25
C GLY A 178 -27.58 -4.84 9.06
N ARG A 179 -26.65 -5.80 8.99
CA ARG A 179 -26.68 -7.00 9.86
C ARG A 179 -26.22 -6.67 11.28
N THR A 180 -26.69 -7.44 12.23
CA THR A 180 -26.16 -7.41 13.60
C THR A 180 -25.11 -8.51 13.74
N LEU A 181 -23.85 -8.17 13.99
CA LEU A 181 -22.75 -9.10 14.17
C LEU A 181 -22.06 -8.84 15.52
N GLY A 182 -21.88 -9.88 16.32
CA GLY A 182 -21.29 -9.76 17.65
C GLY A 182 -22.01 -8.78 18.58
N GLY A 183 -23.32 -8.59 18.39
CA GLY A 183 -24.16 -7.66 19.17
C GLY A 183 -24.11 -6.19 18.68
N ARG A 184 -23.45 -5.90 17.56
CA ARG A 184 -23.34 -4.57 16.95
C ARG A 184 -24.01 -4.54 15.59
N VAL A 185 -24.84 -3.53 15.31
CA VAL A 185 -25.35 -3.29 13.95
C VAL A 185 -24.21 -2.71 13.11
N ILE A 186 -23.98 -3.29 11.93
CA ILE A 186 -22.89 -2.89 11.02
C ILE A 186 -23.41 -1.83 10.06
N HIS A 187 -23.02 -0.58 10.25
CA HIS A 187 -23.34 0.52 9.35
C HIS A 187 -22.21 0.81 8.37
N ASN A 188 -20.97 0.48 8.74
CA ASN A 188 -19.77 0.72 7.96
C ASN A 188 -18.61 -0.17 8.45
N ALA A 189 -17.42 0.03 7.87
CA ALA A 189 -16.21 -0.73 8.19
C ALA A 189 -15.70 -0.50 9.62
N ASP A 190 -15.97 0.65 10.25
CA ASP A 190 -15.57 0.90 11.65
C ASP A 190 -16.36 -0.01 12.60
N ASP A 191 -17.68 -0.10 12.42
CA ASP A 191 -18.53 -1.00 13.20
C ASP A 191 -18.10 -2.45 13.06
N PHE A 192 -17.83 -2.88 11.82
CA PHE A 192 -17.36 -4.24 11.56
C PHE A 192 -16.00 -4.50 12.21
N ALA A 193 -15.02 -3.60 12.03
CA ALA A 193 -13.68 -3.77 12.58
C ALA A 193 -13.70 -3.88 14.11
N MET A 194 -14.51 -3.07 14.78
CA MET A 194 -14.69 -3.12 16.24
C MET A 194 -15.38 -4.41 16.69
N ALA A 195 -16.50 -4.79 16.06
CA ALA A 195 -17.22 -6.02 16.41
C ALA A 195 -16.33 -7.27 16.18
N PHE A 196 -15.58 -7.29 15.10
CA PHE A 196 -14.69 -8.40 14.75
C PHE A 196 -13.46 -8.46 15.68
N LEU A 197 -12.95 -7.30 16.11
CA LEU A 197 -11.90 -7.26 17.12
C LEU A 197 -12.38 -7.80 18.48
N GLU A 198 -13.55 -7.35 18.95
CA GLU A 198 -14.07 -7.69 20.28
C GLU A 198 -14.57 -9.13 20.38
N LYS A 199 -15.20 -9.65 19.35
CA LYS A 199 -15.86 -10.97 19.35
C LYS A 199 -15.13 -12.01 18.51
N GLY A 200 -14.62 -11.64 17.35
CA GLY A 200 -13.82 -12.51 16.48
C GLY A 200 -12.35 -12.60 16.89
N LEU A 201 -11.87 -11.67 17.74
CA LEU A 201 -10.47 -11.56 18.20
C LEU A 201 -9.48 -11.45 17.03
N VAL A 202 -9.87 -10.72 15.98
CA VAL A 202 -9.05 -10.42 14.81
C VAL A 202 -9.04 -8.91 14.57
N ALA A 203 -7.85 -8.35 14.48
CA ALA A 203 -7.65 -6.95 14.14
C ALA A 203 -7.58 -6.76 12.61
N VAL A 204 -8.47 -5.97 12.07
CA VAL A 204 -8.45 -5.49 10.68
C VAL A 204 -8.48 -3.97 10.66
N VAL A 205 -8.07 -3.36 9.55
CA VAL A 205 -8.08 -1.90 9.43
C VAL A 205 -9.32 -1.46 8.66
N SER A 206 -10.16 -0.63 9.29
CA SER A 206 -11.26 0.03 8.60
C SER A 206 -10.73 0.89 7.46
N CYS A 207 -11.42 0.85 6.32
CA CYS A 207 -11.10 1.69 5.18
C CYS A 207 -11.94 2.99 5.13
N CYS A 208 -12.66 3.36 6.18
CA CYS A 208 -13.33 4.66 6.26
C CYS A 208 -12.36 5.82 6.04
N ALA A 209 -11.16 5.74 6.62
CA ALA A 209 -10.11 6.74 6.44
C ALA A 209 -9.51 6.78 5.01
N PHE A 210 -9.81 5.79 4.17
CA PHE A 210 -9.43 5.72 2.74
C PHE A 210 -10.62 6.04 1.82
N ASP A 211 -11.68 6.66 2.35
CA ASP A 211 -12.92 6.96 1.63
C ASP A 211 -13.62 5.71 1.02
N ALA A 212 -13.45 4.56 1.69
CA ALA A 212 -14.03 3.28 1.31
C ALA A 212 -14.77 2.63 2.50
N PRO A 213 -15.90 3.21 2.95
CA PRO A 213 -16.56 2.83 4.21
C PRO A 213 -17.14 1.41 4.23
N ASN A 214 -17.26 0.76 3.08
CA ASN A 214 -17.75 -0.61 2.96
C ASN A 214 -16.63 -1.65 2.85
N PHE A 215 -15.39 -1.28 3.17
CA PHE A 215 -14.24 -2.17 3.08
C PHE A 215 -13.42 -2.17 4.37
N VAL A 216 -12.84 -3.33 4.69
CA VAL A 216 -11.74 -3.44 5.65
C VAL A 216 -10.50 -4.00 4.97
N ARG A 217 -9.34 -3.51 5.38
CA ARG A 217 -8.05 -3.96 4.87
C ARG A 217 -7.49 -5.06 5.74
N TRP A 218 -7.19 -6.20 5.12
CA TRP A 218 -6.39 -7.28 5.68
C TRP A 218 -4.94 -7.13 5.25
N THR A 219 -4.02 -7.71 6.02
CA THR A 219 -2.62 -7.85 5.63
C THR A 219 -2.23 -9.32 5.57
N TYR A 220 -1.39 -9.69 4.61
CA TYR A 220 -0.76 -11.01 4.55
C TYR A 220 0.74 -10.97 4.89
N ALA A 221 1.20 -9.88 5.49
CA ALA A 221 2.55 -9.74 6.06
C ALA A 221 2.64 -10.40 7.45
N THR A 222 2.15 -11.63 7.55
CA THR A 222 2.17 -12.49 8.75
C THR A 222 2.29 -13.95 8.33
N SER A 223 2.35 -14.91 9.26
CA SER A 223 2.47 -16.33 8.92
C SER A 223 1.22 -16.88 8.23
N LEU A 224 1.36 -17.94 7.45
CA LEU A 224 0.22 -18.58 6.78
C LEU A 224 -0.76 -19.17 7.82
N GLU A 225 -0.26 -19.67 8.96
CA GLU A 225 -1.05 -20.18 10.06
C GLU A 225 -1.94 -19.08 10.66
N THR A 226 -1.37 -17.89 10.89
CA THR A 226 -2.13 -16.71 11.38
C THR A 226 -3.21 -16.29 10.38
N ILE A 227 -2.93 -16.35 9.08
CA ILE A 227 -3.92 -16.05 8.04
C ILE A 227 -5.06 -17.06 8.07
N LYS A 228 -4.75 -18.36 8.16
CA LYS A 228 -5.74 -19.45 8.27
C LYS A 228 -6.65 -19.24 9.48
N GLU A 229 -6.05 -19.06 10.64
CA GLU A 229 -6.79 -18.83 11.88
C GLU A 229 -7.68 -17.58 11.80
N GLY A 230 -7.17 -16.48 11.23
CA GLY A 230 -7.96 -15.26 11.04
C GLY A 230 -9.19 -15.48 10.16
N LEU A 231 -9.06 -16.23 9.07
CA LEU A 231 -10.15 -16.56 8.16
C LEU A 231 -11.16 -17.53 8.77
N ASP A 232 -10.71 -18.52 9.56
CA ASP A 232 -11.59 -19.44 10.28
C ASP A 232 -12.40 -18.69 11.36
N ARG A 233 -11.77 -17.75 12.06
CA ARG A 233 -12.46 -16.84 12.98
C ARG A 233 -13.46 -15.93 12.28
N LEU A 234 -13.14 -15.43 11.08
CA LEU A 234 -14.07 -14.65 10.28
C LEU A 234 -15.31 -15.46 9.92
N GLU A 235 -15.13 -16.67 9.39
CA GLU A 235 -16.24 -17.54 9.01
C GLU A 235 -17.14 -17.88 10.19
N LYS A 236 -16.53 -18.20 11.34
CA LYS A 236 -17.26 -18.46 12.58
C LYS A 236 -18.05 -17.22 13.03
N PHE A 237 -17.41 -16.06 13.08
CA PHE A 237 -18.02 -14.80 13.48
C PHE A 237 -19.23 -14.43 12.62
N LEU A 238 -19.17 -14.66 11.30
CA LEU A 238 -20.29 -14.38 10.38
C LEU A 238 -21.45 -15.38 10.50
N LYS A 239 -21.19 -16.61 10.98
CA LYS A 239 -22.22 -17.64 11.21
C LYS A 239 -22.94 -17.46 12.55
N GLU A 240 -22.27 -16.91 13.56
CA GLU A 240 -22.81 -16.73 14.92
C GLU A 240 -23.56 -15.41 15.12
N GLY A 241 -23.53 -14.49 14.12
CA GLY A 241 -24.15 -13.16 14.16
C GLY A 241 -25.43 -13.02 13.34
#